data_ecd1489521cb26c283b7b7c59a2ef597
#
_entry.id   ecd1489521cb26c283b7b7c59a2ef597
#
_cell.length_a   1.000
_cell.length_b   1.000
_cell.length_c   1.000
_cell.angle_alpha   90.00
_cell.angle_beta   90.00
_cell.angle_gamma   90.00
#
_symmetry.space_group_name_H-M   'P 1'
#
loop_
_entity.id
_entity.type
_entity.pdbx_description
1 polymer ?
#
loop_
_entity_poly.entity_id
_entity_poly.type
_entity_poly.pdbx_seq_one_letter_code
_entity_poly.pdbx_strand_id
1 'polypeptide(L)'
;DNEIIISNFLKKIPTLKAVPERNKTYTKETQEAIFEFLETEDPILLLYIKFISYNFLRPIEVSRLMVGDINLKDKIIAFKAKNSPLKTKIIPDILIDDLPNLSELDKNNPLFTIHGLGNPWNATPQNRRDHFSKRFKKVVKEHFNLGADYTLYSFRHTYITKLYRELVKNSSPHEAKSRLMFITGHSSMVALEKYLRDIDAALPDDYSKFLRVK
;
A
#
# COMPACT_ATOMS: atom_id res chain seq x y z
N ASP A 1 34.94 39.65 -9.35
CA ASP A 1 34.38 39.34 -10.66
C ASP A 1 33.38 38.19 -10.52
N ASN A 2 32.10 38.52 -10.60
CA ASN A 2 31.04 37.52 -10.66
C ASN A 2 30.89 37.08 -12.12
N GLU A 3 31.44 35.92 -12.45
CA GLU A 3 31.20 35.30 -13.76
C GLU A 3 29.73 34.86 -13.82
N ILE A 4 28.92 35.59 -14.56
CA ILE A 4 27.54 35.21 -14.88
C ILE A 4 27.58 34.05 -15.87
N ILE A 5 27.15 32.87 -15.45
CA ILE A 5 27.02 31.71 -16.35
C ILE A 5 25.94 32.00 -17.39
N ILE A 6 26.34 32.32 -18.60
CA ILE A 6 25.48 32.75 -19.71
C ILE A 6 24.63 31.60 -20.29
N SER A 7 24.96 30.33 -20.01
CA SER A 7 24.17 29.20 -20.49
C SER A 7 23.89 28.18 -19.36
N ASN A 8 22.63 27.77 -19.24
CA ASN A 8 22.27 26.73 -18.31
C ASN A 8 22.69 25.34 -18.84
N PHE A 9 23.94 24.96 -18.58
CA PHE A 9 24.51 23.67 -19.02
C PHE A 9 23.80 22.47 -18.37
N LEU A 10 23.05 22.68 -17.26
CA LEU A 10 22.27 21.61 -16.60
C LEU A 10 21.18 21.03 -17.52
N LYS A 11 20.69 21.80 -18.50
CA LYS A 11 19.73 21.30 -19.50
C LYS A 11 20.32 20.23 -20.43
N LYS A 12 21.64 20.13 -20.53
CA LYS A 12 22.35 19.15 -21.38
C LYS A 12 22.76 17.89 -20.61
N ILE A 13 22.57 17.85 -19.29
CA ILE A 13 22.85 16.65 -18.50
C ILE A 13 21.68 15.69 -18.66
N PRO A 14 21.86 14.53 -19.30
CA PRO A 14 20.79 13.55 -19.41
C PRO A 14 20.43 13.09 -17.99
N THR A 15 19.18 13.25 -17.60
CA THR A 15 18.66 12.65 -16.37
C THR A 15 18.86 11.14 -16.47
N LEU A 16 19.67 10.59 -15.57
CA LEU A 16 19.77 9.15 -15.42
C LEU A 16 18.36 8.61 -15.17
N LYS A 17 17.86 7.80 -16.09
CA LYS A 17 16.62 7.05 -15.87
C LYS A 17 16.89 6.09 -14.72
N ALA A 18 16.45 6.47 -13.53
CA ALA A 18 16.40 5.52 -12.44
C ALA A 18 15.54 4.34 -12.91
N VAL A 19 16.10 3.16 -12.96
CA VAL A 19 15.30 1.93 -13.03
C VAL A 19 14.61 1.83 -11.69
N PRO A 20 13.28 1.98 -11.61
CA PRO A 20 12.59 1.91 -10.33
C PRO A 20 12.85 0.52 -9.76
N GLU A 21 13.50 0.43 -8.60
CA GLU A 21 13.47 -0.80 -7.82
C GLU A 21 11.99 -1.13 -7.57
N ARG A 22 11.55 -2.27 -8.10
CA ARG A 22 10.17 -2.69 -7.94
C ARG A 22 10.04 -3.31 -6.56
N ASN A 23 9.05 -2.85 -5.81
CA ASN A 23 8.69 -3.51 -4.58
C ASN A 23 8.21 -4.94 -4.90
N LYS A 24 8.97 -5.95 -4.50
CA LYS A 24 8.59 -7.36 -4.68
C LYS A 24 7.36 -7.70 -3.85
N THR A 25 6.55 -8.62 -4.37
CA THR A 25 5.45 -9.21 -3.59
C THR A 25 6.02 -10.25 -2.61
N TYR A 26 5.38 -10.36 -1.45
CA TYR A 26 5.68 -11.43 -0.50
C TYR A 26 5.05 -12.75 -0.97
N THR A 27 5.71 -13.87 -0.70
CA THR A 27 5.05 -15.18 -0.76
C THR A 27 4.01 -15.28 0.36
N LYS A 28 3.10 -16.24 0.25
CA LYS A 28 2.09 -16.48 1.27
C LYS A 28 2.75 -16.80 2.63
N GLU A 29 3.72 -17.70 2.60
CA GLU A 29 4.46 -18.17 3.79
C GLU A 29 5.21 -17.01 4.47
N THR A 30 5.93 -16.21 3.69
CA THR A 30 6.66 -15.05 4.23
C THR A 30 5.71 -14.02 4.84
N GLN A 31 4.59 -13.76 4.18
CA GLN A 31 3.60 -12.81 4.68
C GLN A 31 2.95 -13.28 5.98
N GLU A 32 2.57 -14.58 6.07
CA GLU A 32 1.98 -15.18 7.26
C GLU A 32 2.98 -15.16 8.42
N ALA A 33 4.23 -15.57 8.18
CA ALA A 33 5.29 -15.53 9.19
C ALA A 33 5.56 -14.11 9.71
N ILE A 34 5.54 -13.09 8.84
CA ILE A 34 5.69 -11.69 9.27
C ILE A 34 4.52 -11.26 10.17
N PHE A 35 3.30 -11.65 9.82
CA PHE A 35 2.11 -11.27 10.59
C PHE A 35 2.13 -11.93 11.97
N GLU A 36 2.36 -13.24 12.03
CA GLU A 36 2.49 -14.00 13.29
C GLU A 36 3.59 -13.43 14.19
N PHE A 37 4.76 -13.15 13.64
CA PHE A 37 5.85 -12.52 14.38
C PHE A 37 5.46 -11.16 14.95
N LEU A 38 4.77 -10.31 14.17
CA LEU A 38 4.39 -8.98 14.59
C LEU A 38 3.22 -8.95 15.58
N GLU A 39 2.43 -10.01 15.70
CA GLU A 39 1.37 -10.11 16.71
C GLU A 39 1.92 -9.99 18.13
N THR A 40 3.12 -10.52 18.35
CA THR A 40 3.80 -10.46 19.66
C THR A 40 4.82 -9.33 19.74
N GLU A 41 5.62 -9.15 18.69
CA GLU A 41 6.76 -8.22 18.74
C GLU A 41 6.38 -6.76 18.51
N ASP A 42 5.41 -6.50 17.64
CA ASP A 42 5.03 -5.13 17.28
C ASP A 42 3.59 -5.04 16.75
N PRO A 43 2.55 -5.18 17.60
CA PRO A 43 1.16 -5.11 17.17
C PRO A 43 0.78 -3.79 16.50
N ILE A 44 1.44 -2.68 16.83
CA ILE A 44 1.17 -1.37 16.22
C ILE A 44 1.69 -1.33 14.77
N LEU A 45 2.89 -1.86 14.53
CA LEU A 45 3.41 -2.00 13.17
C LEU A 45 2.58 -2.99 12.35
N LEU A 46 2.11 -4.08 12.97
CA LEU A 46 1.21 -5.02 12.32
C LEU A 46 -0.08 -4.33 11.86
N LEU A 47 -0.73 -3.60 12.75
CA LEU A 47 -1.95 -2.87 12.41
C LEU A 47 -1.71 -1.83 11.31
N TYR A 48 -0.58 -1.11 11.36
CA TYR A 48 -0.16 -0.18 10.29
C TYR A 48 -0.03 -0.91 8.93
N ILE A 49 0.57 -2.11 8.92
CA ILE A 49 0.70 -2.96 7.74
C ILE A 49 -0.67 -3.48 7.27
N LYS A 50 -1.57 -3.84 8.19
CA LYS A 50 -2.93 -4.28 7.85
C LYS A 50 -3.74 -3.18 7.14
N PHE A 51 -3.59 -1.90 7.51
CA PHE A 51 -4.17 -0.78 6.75
C PHE A 51 -3.63 -0.69 5.31
N ILE A 52 -2.35 -0.96 5.11
CA ILE A 52 -1.74 -1.02 3.77
C ILE A 52 -2.28 -2.22 2.98
N SER A 53 -2.40 -3.37 3.63
CA SER A 53 -2.77 -4.66 3.04
C SER A 53 -4.25 -4.75 2.70
N TYR A 54 -5.12 -4.48 3.66
CA TYR A 54 -6.55 -4.74 3.56
C TYR A 54 -7.34 -3.53 3.05
N ASN A 55 -6.91 -2.31 3.42
CA ASN A 55 -7.56 -1.09 2.94
C ASN A 55 -6.88 -0.49 1.72
N PHE A 56 -5.76 -1.09 1.28
CA PHE A 56 -4.97 -0.65 0.13
C PHE A 56 -4.54 0.82 0.21
N LEU A 57 -4.25 1.32 1.41
CA LEU A 57 -3.69 2.64 1.58
C LEU A 57 -2.18 2.64 1.31
N ARG A 58 -1.67 3.76 0.79
CA ARG A 58 -0.23 3.96 0.70
C ARG A 58 0.34 4.25 2.09
N PRO A 59 1.61 3.89 2.40
CA PRO A 59 2.21 4.21 3.70
C PRO A 59 2.04 5.67 4.12
N ILE A 60 2.17 6.62 3.18
CA ILE A 60 1.96 8.03 3.47
C ILE A 60 0.49 8.38 3.77
N GLU A 61 -0.47 7.66 3.19
CA GLU A 61 -1.89 7.85 3.46
C GLU A 61 -2.22 7.33 4.86
N VAL A 62 -1.70 6.16 5.24
CA VAL A 62 -1.82 5.63 6.61
C VAL A 62 -1.22 6.60 7.64
N SER A 63 -0.05 7.17 7.35
CA SER A 63 0.60 8.15 8.25
C SER A 63 -0.14 9.49 8.38
N ARG A 64 -1.09 9.77 7.51
CA ARG A 64 -1.94 10.97 7.59
C ARG A 64 -3.20 10.76 8.42
N LEU A 65 -3.59 9.51 8.65
CA LEU A 65 -4.82 9.21 9.36
C LEU A 65 -4.80 9.80 10.77
N MET A 66 -5.90 10.45 11.09
CA MET A 66 -6.26 10.87 12.44
C MET A 66 -7.27 9.87 13.01
N VAL A 67 -7.40 9.81 14.32
CA VAL A 67 -8.41 8.96 14.97
C VAL A 67 -9.82 9.29 14.44
N GLY A 68 -10.12 10.58 14.24
CA GLY A 68 -11.40 11.05 13.74
C GLY A 68 -11.72 10.67 12.28
N ASP A 69 -10.72 10.20 11.51
CA ASP A 69 -10.93 9.74 10.15
C ASP A 69 -11.57 8.35 10.09
N ILE A 70 -11.65 7.64 11.22
CA ILE A 70 -12.17 6.29 11.34
C ILE A 70 -13.59 6.32 11.88
N ASN A 71 -14.56 5.94 11.08
CA ASN A 71 -15.94 5.76 11.51
C ASN A 71 -16.29 4.27 11.50
N LEU A 72 -16.17 3.64 12.66
CA LEU A 72 -16.43 2.21 12.81
C LEU A 72 -17.92 1.87 12.69
N LYS A 73 -18.82 2.80 13.06
CA LYS A 73 -20.28 2.58 12.98
C LYS A 73 -20.72 2.40 11.52
N ASP A 74 -20.22 3.24 10.64
CA ASP A 74 -20.57 3.23 9.21
C ASP A 74 -19.53 2.44 8.38
N LYS A 75 -18.50 1.87 9.03
CA LYS A 75 -17.40 1.15 8.40
C LYS A 75 -16.70 1.97 7.30
N ILE A 76 -16.45 3.25 7.57
CA ILE A 76 -15.89 4.20 6.61
C ILE A 76 -14.60 4.81 7.16
N ILE A 77 -13.63 4.95 6.28
CA ILE A 77 -12.41 5.73 6.49
C ILE A 77 -12.38 6.91 5.53
N ALA A 78 -12.17 8.11 6.05
CA ALA A 78 -11.90 9.31 5.28
C ALA A 78 -10.40 9.58 5.27
N PHE A 79 -9.79 9.84 4.11
CA PHE A 79 -8.35 10.10 4.04
C PHE A 79 -8.01 11.08 2.93
N LYS A 80 -6.95 11.86 3.15
CA LYS A 80 -6.44 12.82 2.18
C LYS A 80 -5.38 12.16 1.30
N ALA A 81 -5.72 11.87 0.05
CA ALA A 81 -4.74 11.43 -0.94
C ALA A 81 -3.88 12.62 -1.43
N LYS A 82 -2.72 12.30 -2.06
CA LYS A 82 -1.83 13.33 -2.62
C LYS A 82 -2.55 14.09 -3.74
N ASN A 83 -2.62 15.42 -3.62
CA ASN A 83 -3.22 16.33 -4.61
C ASN A 83 -4.67 15.98 -5.00
N SER A 84 -5.43 15.43 -4.08
CA SER A 84 -6.83 15.03 -4.29
C SER A 84 -7.71 15.55 -3.17
N PRO A 85 -9.01 15.74 -3.41
CA PRO A 85 -9.97 16.01 -2.34
C PRO A 85 -10.00 14.82 -1.35
N LEU A 86 -10.67 15.03 -0.24
CA LEU A 86 -10.93 13.96 0.73
C LEU A 86 -11.58 12.77 0.03
N LYS A 87 -11.02 11.58 0.24
CA LYS A 87 -11.55 10.33 -0.30
C LYS A 87 -12.11 9.49 0.82
N THR A 88 -13.20 8.82 0.53
CA THR A 88 -13.83 7.88 1.44
C THR A 88 -13.66 6.47 0.90
N LYS A 89 -13.39 5.52 1.79
CA LYS A 89 -13.35 4.07 1.49
C LYS A 89 -14.07 3.32 2.59
N ILE A 90 -14.58 2.15 2.26
CA ILE A 90 -15.05 1.21 3.28
C ILE A 90 -13.85 0.65 4.05
N ILE A 91 -14.05 0.36 5.33
CA ILE A 91 -13.15 -0.45 6.13
C ILE A 91 -13.64 -1.89 6.03
N PRO A 92 -12.89 -2.82 5.43
CA PRO A 92 -13.33 -4.20 5.31
C PRO A 92 -13.40 -4.87 6.70
N ASP A 93 -14.32 -5.81 6.87
CA ASP A 93 -14.57 -6.48 8.16
C ASP A 93 -13.29 -7.08 8.74
N ILE A 94 -12.48 -7.73 7.92
CA ILE A 94 -11.17 -8.26 8.32
C ILE A 94 -10.23 -7.22 8.98
N LEU A 95 -10.39 -5.93 8.67
CA LEU A 95 -9.62 -4.88 9.33
C LEU A 95 -10.35 -4.34 10.58
N ILE A 96 -11.68 -4.38 10.58
CA ILE A 96 -12.47 -3.97 11.74
C ILE A 96 -12.22 -4.90 12.92
N ASP A 97 -12.14 -6.21 12.66
CA ASP A 97 -11.88 -7.24 13.69
C ASP A 97 -10.51 -7.04 14.37
N ASP A 98 -9.57 -6.40 13.71
CA ASP A 98 -8.24 -6.10 14.24
C ASP A 98 -8.16 -4.75 14.98
N LEU A 99 -9.18 -3.88 14.85
CA LEU A 99 -9.14 -2.55 15.42
C LEU A 99 -9.55 -2.57 16.91
N PRO A 100 -8.74 -1.94 17.77
CA PRO A 100 -9.15 -1.75 19.15
C PRO A 100 -10.28 -0.71 19.24
N ASN A 101 -10.88 -0.59 20.41
CA ASN A 101 -11.82 0.49 20.67
C ASN A 101 -11.13 1.86 20.57
N LEU A 102 -11.60 2.69 19.64
CA LEU A 102 -11.06 4.02 19.39
C LEU A 102 -11.90 5.14 20.05
N SER A 103 -13.00 4.80 20.73
CA SER A 103 -13.99 5.79 21.22
C SER A 103 -13.44 6.75 22.28
N GLU A 104 -12.44 6.31 23.04
CA GLU A 104 -11.82 7.09 24.11
C GLU A 104 -10.61 7.91 23.65
N LEU A 105 -10.18 7.72 22.39
CA LEU A 105 -9.04 8.42 21.84
C LEU A 105 -9.44 9.80 21.30
N ASP A 106 -8.54 10.77 21.45
CA ASP A 106 -8.77 12.11 20.88
C ASP A 106 -8.78 12.05 19.36
N LYS A 107 -9.90 12.48 18.77
CA LYS A 107 -10.13 12.48 17.32
C LYS A 107 -9.10 13.32 16.53
N ASN A 108 -8.48 14.31 17.18
CA ASN A 108 -7.49 15.19 16.58
C ASN A 108 -6.06 14.65 16.63
N ASN A 109 -5.84 13.52 17.28
CA ASN A 109 -4.53 12.90 17.32
C ASN A 109 -4.30 11.99 16.10
N PRO A 110 -3.03 11.80 15.68
CA PRO A 110 -2.70 10.80 14.68
C PRO A 110 -3.14 9.42 15.11
N LEU A 111 -3.70 8.63 14.18
CA LEU A 111 -4.07 7.25 14.48
C LEU A 111 -2.84 6.43 14.90
N PHE A 112 -1.74 6.54 14.16
CA PHE A 112 -0.49 5.82 14.42
C PHE A 112 0.59 6.77 14.94
N THR A 113 1.15 6.46 16.10
CA THR A 113 2.22 7.24 16.73
C THR A 113 3.36 6.36 17.22
N ILE A 114 4.44 6.98 17.68
CA ILE A 114 5.57 6.26 18.30
C ILE A 114 5.19 5.59 19.63
N HIS A 115 4.15 6.11 20.29
CA HIS A 115 3.69 5.63 21.61
C HIS A 115 2.45 4.72 21.53
N GLY A 116 2.02 4.33 20.33
CA GLY A 116 0.82 3.54 20.12
C GLY A 116 -0.23 4.27 19.28
N LEU A 117 -1.51 3.96 19.50
CA LEU A 117 -2.62 4.57 18.75
C LEU A 117 -3.14 5.82 19.44
N GLY A 118 -3.48 6.84 18.67
CA GLY A 118 -4.22 8.03 19.12
C GLY A 118 -3.51 8.93 20.13
N ASN A 119 -2.20 8.77 20.32
CA ASN A 119 -1.43 9.62 21.23
C ASN A 119 -1.01 10.94 20.53
N PRO A 120 -0.78 12.02 21.27
CA PRO A 120 -0.22 13.23 20.71
C PRO A 120 1.15 12.97 20.08
N TRP A 121 1.34 13.43 18.85
CA TRP A 121 2.62 13.35 18.17
C TRP A 121 2.80 14.50 17.18
N ASN A 122 3.58 15.50 17.60
CA ASN A 122 3.88 16.65 16.76
C ASN A 122 4.96 16.31 15.71
N ALA A 123 4.56 15.60 14.67
CA ALA A 123 5.42 15.25 13.54
C ALA A 123 4.64 15.40 12.23
N THR A 124 5.35 15.76 11.16
CA THR A 124 4.73 15.80 9.82
C THR A 124 4.35 14.39 9.36
N PRO A 125 3.32 14.23 8.51
CA PRO A 125 2.98 12.91 7.94
C PRO A 125 4.18 12.22 7.27
N GLN A 126 5.08 13.01 6.69
CA GLN A 126 6.31 12.50 6.07
C GLN A 126 7.22 11.85 7.12
N ASN A 127 7.49 12.56 8.22
CA ASN A 127 8.31 12.05 9.31
C ASN A 127 7.68 10.82 9.97
N ARG A 128 6.34 10.80 10.11
CA ARG A 128 5.60 9.63 10.61
C ARG A 128 5.79 8.43 9.69
N ARG A 129 5.65 8.61 8.37
CA ARG A 129 5.92 7.55 7.40
C ARG A 129 7.35 7.05 7.48
N ASP A 130 8.32 7.95 7.59
CA ASP A 130 9.74 7.60 7.66
C ASP A 130 10.06 6.82 8.95
N HIS A 131 9.40 7.18 10.06
CA HIS A 131 9.50 6.43 11.31
C HIS A 131 9.02 4.98 11.12
N PHE A 132 7.82 4.77 10.58
CA PHE A 132 7.29 3.41 10.36
C PHE A 132 8.11 2.64 9.33
N SER A 133 8.68 3.30 8.33
CA SER A 133 9.59 2.66 7.38
C SER A 133 10.90 2.20 8.03
N LYS A 134 11.48 3.00 8.91
CA LYS A 134 12.66 2.63 9.71
C LYS A 134 12.34 1.52 10.70
N ARG A 135 11.19 1.60 11.39
CA ARG A 135 10.69 0.58 12.31
C ARG A 135 10.51 -0.76 11.60
N PHE A 136 9.87 -0.77 10.43
CA PHE A 136 9.74 -1.94 9.57
C PHE A 136 11.11 -2.53 9.18
N LYS A 137 12.06 -1.69 8.80
CA LYS A 137 13.42 -2.15 8.48
C LYS A 137 14.06 -2.87 9.67
N LYS A 138 14.03 -2.26 10.85
CA LYS A 138 14.66 -2.79 12.07
C LYS A 138 13.95 -4.06 12.56
N VAL A 139 12.62 -4.04 12.65
CA VAL A 139 11.85 -5.13 13.27
C VAL A 139 11.66 -6.30 12.30
N VAL A 140 11.31 -6.02 11.04
CA VAL A 140 10.92 -7.06 10.09
C VAL A 140 12.06 -7.43 9.15
N LYS A 141 12.65 -6.43 8.46
CA LYS A 141 13.63 -6.75 7.41
C LYS A 141 14.90 -7.39 7.98
N GLU A 142 15.36 -6.93 9.13
CA GLU A 142 16.55 -7.48 9.79
C GLU A 142 16.25 -8.89 10.30
N HIS A 143 15.08 -9.13 10.89
CA HIS A 143 14.68 -10.45 11.40
C HIS A 143 14.53 -11.50 10.29
N PHE A 144 13.82 -11.15 9.20
CA PHE A 144 13.57 -12.06 8.07
C PHE A 144 14.63 -12.00 6.96
N ASN A 145 15.73 -11.27 7.16
CA ASN A 145 16.80 -11.06 6.18
C ASN A 145 16.28 -10.64 4.79
N LEU A 146 15.36 -9.68 4.76
CA LEU A 146 14.71 -9.23 3.52
C LEU A 146 15.58 -8.21 2.78
N GLY A 147 15.75 -8.41 1.47
CA GLY A 147 16.49 -7.52 0.57
C GLY A 147 15.89 -6.11 0.42
N ALA A 148 16.59 -5.25 -0.33
CA ALA A 148 16.20 -3.85 -0.56
C ALA A 148 14.80 -3.72 -1.20
N ASP A 149 14.44 -4.68 -2.06
CA ASP A 149 13.20 -4.73 -2.84
C ASP A 149 11.94 -4.90 -2.00
N TYR A 150 12.08 -5.32 -0.73
CA TYR A 150 10.96 -5.49 0.20
C TYR A 150 10.77 -4.25 1.06
N THR A 151 9.60 -3.66 0.99
CA THR A 151 9.24 -2.45 1.75
C THR A 151 7.82 -2.58 2.31
N LEU A 152 7.39 -1.61 3.11
CA LEU A 152 5.98 -1.50 3.51
C LEU A 152 5.03 -1.48 2.30
N TYR A 153 5.49 -0.90 1.19
CA TYR A 153 4.69 -0.82 -0.02
C TYR A 153 4.50 -2.19 -0.71
N SER A 154 5.41 -3.13 -0.47
CA SER A 154 5.33 -4.52 -0.94
C SER A 154 4.07 -5.23 -0.46
N PHE A 155 3.58 -4.93 0.75
CA PHE A 155 2.31 -5.49 1.23
C PHE A 155 1.14 -5.04 0.36
N ARG A 156 1.10 -3.77 -0.04
CA ARG A 156 0.06 -3.28 -0.95
C ARG A 156 0.09 -4.03 -2.29
N HIS A 157 1.27 -4.25 -2.86
CA HIS A 157 1.43 -5.02 -4.10
C HIS A 157 0.95 -6.47 -3.92
N THR A 158 1.38 -7.12 -2.84
CA THR A 158 1.00 -8.50 -2.51
C THR A 158 -0.51 -8.67 -2.48
N TYR A 159 -1.21 -7.80 -1.75
CA TYR A 159 -2.66 -7.92 -1.58
C TYR A 159 -3.45 -7.48 -2.81
N ILE A 160 -2.99 -6.49 -3.57
CA ILE A 160 -3.58 -6.15 -4.87
C ILE A 160 -3.47 -7.33 -5.83
N THR A 161 -2.30 -7.98 -5.90
CA THR A 161 -2.06 -9.17 -6.72
C THR A 161 -2.95 -10.33 -6.30
N LYS A 162 -3.02 -10.60 -4.99
CA LYS A 162 -3.87 -11.66 -4.43
C LYS A 162 -5.34 -11.43 -4.78
N LEU A 163 -5.85 -10.22 -4.55
CA LEU A 163 -7.24 -9.88 -4.85
C LEU A 163 -7.55 -9.97 -6.36
N TYR A 164 -6.64 -9.52 -7.21
CA TYR A 164 -6.81 -9.67 -8.66
C TYR A 164 -6.95 -11.13 -9.06
N ARG A 165 -6.06 -12.00 -8.58
CA ARG A 165 -6.09 -13.45 -8.88
C ARG A 165 -7.40 -14.10 -8.43
N GLU A 166 -7.98 -13.66 -7.31
CA GLU A 166 -9.28 -14.15 -6.87
C GLU A 166 -10.42 -13.64 -7.76
N LEU A 167 -10.40 -12.37 -8.14
CA LEU A 167 -11.43 -11.77 -8.98
C LEU A 167 -11.49 -12.41 -10.38
N VAL A 168 -10.35 -12.72 -11.00
CA VAL A 168 -10.32 -13.32 -12.34
C VAL A 168 -10.79 -14.77 -12.38
N LYS A 169 -10.91 -15.46 -11.25
CA LYS A 169 -11.48 -16.81 -11.20
C LYS A 169 -12.96 -16.84 -11.60
N ASN A 170 -13.68 -15.74 -11.35
CA ASN A 170 -15.14 -15.66 -11.51
C ASN A 170 -15.59 -14.51 -12.42
N SER A 171 -14.66 -13.84 -13.12
CA SER A 171 -14.96 -12.72 -14.01
C SER A 171 -13.91 -12.57 -15.10
N SER A 172 -14.24 -11.82 -16.15
CA SER A 172 -13.26 -11.50 -17.18
C SER A 172 -12.11 -10.65 -16.61
N PRO A 173 -10.89 -10.71 -17.19
CA PRO A 173 -9.77 -9.86 -16.77
C PRO A 173 -10.11 -8.37 -16.76
N HIS A 174 -10.92 -7.91 -17.71
CA HIS A 174 -11.34 -6.50 -17.77
C HIS A 174 -12.27 -6.13 -16.60
N GLU A 175 -13.24 -6.96 -16.31
CA GLU A 175 -14.15 -6.78 -15.18
C GLU A 175 -13.40 -6.84 -13.84
N ALA A 176 -12.53 -7.83 -13.67
CA ALA A 176 -11.67 -7.95 -12.49
C ALA A 176 -10.84 -6.69 -12.25
N LYS A 177 -10.20 -6.14 -13.31
CA LYS A 177 -9.44 -4.88 -13.22
C LYS A 177 -10.34 -3.70 -12.86
N SER A 178 -11.53 -3.60 -13.44
CA SER A 178 -12.49 -2.52 -13.15
C SER A 178 -12.93 -2.57 -11.69
N ARG A 179 -13.30 -3.72 -11.17
CA ARG A 179 -13.65 -3.91 -9.75
C ARG A 179 -12.47 -3.58 -8.84
N LEU A 180 -11.28 -4.08 -9.17
CA LEU A 180 -10.06 -3.85 -8.41
C LEU A 180 -9.70 -2.35 -8.36
N MET A 181 -9.90 -1.61 -9.45
CA MET A 181 -9.67 -0.17 -9.52
C MET A 181 -10.50 0.59 -8.48
N PHE A 182 -11.78 0.25 -8.33
CA PHE A 182 -12.67 0.84 -7.31
C PHE A 182 -12.20 0.49 -5.90
N ILE A 183 -11.91 -0.78 -5.63
CA ILE A 183 -11.50 -1.27 -4.31
C ILE A 183 -10.18 -0.60 -3.87
N THR A 184 -9.20 -0.55 -4.76
CA THR A 184 -7.86 -0.02 -4.45
C THR A 184 -7.77 1.50 -4.53
N GLY A 185 -8.76 2.16 -5.13
CA GLY A 185 -8.84 3.61 -5.29
C GLY A 185 -7.89 4.18 -6.35
N HIS A 186 -7.58 3.40 -7.39
CA HIS A 186 -6.83 3.90 -8.54
C HIS A 186 -7.72 4.79 -9.41
N SER A 187 -7.16 5.91 -9.87
CA SER A 187 -7.89 6.89 -10.67
C SER A 187 -7.98 6.53 -12.16
N SER A 188 -7.20 5.55 -12.61
CA SER A 188 -7.21 5.10 -14.00
C SER A 188 -6.73 3.65 -14.12
N MET A 189 -7.17 2.98 -15.19
CA MET A 189 -6.74 1.62 -15.53
C MET A 189 -5.22 1.55 -15.74
N VAL A 190 -4.63 2.53 -16.41
CA VAL A 190 -3.18 2.61 -16.63
C VAL A 190 -2.40 2.67 -15.31
N ALA A 191 -2.93 3.39 -14.30
CA ALA A 191 -2.31 3.43 -12.98
C ALA A 191 -2.39 2.09 -12.26
N LEU A 192 -3.51 1.36 -12.39
CA LEU A 192 -3.67 0.02 -11.84
C LEU A 192 -2.75 -0.99 -12.54
N GLU A 193 -2.68 -0.96 -13.86
CA GLU A 193 -1.89 -1.90 -14.66
C GLU A 193 -0.40 -1.86 -14.33
N LYS A 194 0.11 -0.72 -13.85
CA LYS A 194 1.49 -0.65 -13.33
C LYS A 194 1.73 -1.58 -12.13
N TYR A 195 0.69 -1.87 -11.36
CA TYR A 195 0.75 -2.84 -10.25
C TYR A 195 0.61 -4.28 -10.72
N LEU A 196 -0.06 -4.50 -11.85
CA LEU A 196 -0.38 -5.83 -12.37
C LEU A 196 0.62 -6.33 -13.42
N ARG A 197 1.65 -5.55 -13.78
CA ARG A 197 2.61 -5.89 -14.85
C ARG A 197 3.41 -7.16 -14.61
N ASP A 198 3.61 -7.51 -13.34
CA ASP A 198 4.41 -8.67 -12.94
C ASP A 198 3.51 -9.83 -12.45
N ILE A 199 2.20 -9.68 -12.62
CA ILE A 199 1.29 -10.80 -12.45
C ILE A 199 1.33 -11.53 -13.79
N ASP A 200 1.77 -12.79 -13.76
CA ASP A 200 1.67 -13.68 -14.91
C ASP A 200 0.29 -13.51 -15.51
N ALA A 201 0.25 -13.00 -16.73
CA ALA A 201 -1.00 -12.91 -17.47
C ALA A 201 -1.58 -14.31 -17.41
N ALA A 202 -2.84 -14.44 -17.02
CA ALA A 202 -3.52 -15.73 -17.04
C ALA A 202 -3.31 -16.28 -18.45
N LEU A 203 -2.57 -17.38 -18.56
CA LEU A 203 -2.37 -18.00 -19.85
C LEU A 203 -3.75 -18.39 -20.38
N PRO A 204 -4.03 -18.15 -21.65
CA PRO A 204 -5.30 -18.56 -22.21
C PRO A 204 -5.42 -20.09 -22.14
N ASP A 205 -6.63 -20.57 -21.97
CA ASP A 205 -6.92 -21.98 -22.13
C ASP A 205 -6.51 -22.46 -23.54
N ASP A 206 -6.35 -23.78 -23.72
CA ASP A 206 -6.03 -24.34 -25.02
C ASP A 206 -7.10 -23.92 -26.06
N TYR A 207 -6.66 -23.10 -27.01
CA TYR A 207 -7.49 -22.55 -28.09
C TYR A 207 -7.40 -23.37 -29.37
N SER A 208 -6.74 -24.54 -29.38
CA SER A 208 -6.57 -25.40 -30.56
C SER A 208 -7.92 -25.79 -31.22
N LYS A 209 -8.96 -25.92 -30.41
CA LYS A 209 -10.33 -26.22 -30.89
C LYS A 209 -10.87 -25.17 -31.87
N PHE A 210 -10.43 -23.90 -31.78
CA PHE A 210 -10.87 -22.84 -32.69
C PHE A 210 -10.02 -22.77 -33.96
N LEU A 211 -8.87 -23.43 -34.01
CA LEU A 211 -7.95 -23.45 -35.15
C LEU A 211 -8.09 -24.71 -36.00
N ARG A 212 -8.77 -25.75 -35.50
CA ARG A 212 -9.05 -26.95 -36.29
C ARG A 212 -10.14 -26.62 -37.29
N VAL A 213 -9.74 -26.39 -38.55
CA VAL A 213 -10.67 -26.32 -39.66
C VAL A 213 -11.34 -27.70 -39.82
N LYS A 214 -12.69 -27.73 -39.93
CA LYS A 214 -13.43 -28.94 -40.20
C LYS A 214 -13.22 -29.38 -41.64
#